data_600e045a139b93062867a220cacf10c2
#
_entry.id   600e045a139b93062867a220cacf10c2
#
_cell.length_a   1.000
_cell.length_b   1.000
_cell.length_c   1.000
_cell.angle_alpha   90.00
_cell.angle_beta   90.00
_cell.angle_gamma   90.00
#
_symmetry.space_group_name_H-M   'P 1'
#
loop_
_entity.id
_entity.type
_entity.pdbx_description
1 polymer ?
#
loop_
_entity_poly.entity_id
_entity_poly.type
_entity_poly.pdbx_seq_one_letter_code
_entity_poly.pdbx_strand_id
1 'polypeptide(L)'
;MRVNANWKKRLIEFCIPRIAWVFVWCLYILSRNRFFIDESVQQENTILAFWHGEILMLPFLYRKLRKTPNIYIISSNHFDGGLIAKMCDLFGFSSIRGSTGSGRGGVRVLISSIRALNEGTDIGIAVDGPRGPYHHIADGVIMMAQKTGKKISICRVYPSCYYEFRTWDKFRLPLPFGKICYYMYESFALDATLSLQEAREIVKKHTQSTELRN
;
A
#
# COMPACT_ATOMS: atom_id res chain seq x y z
N MET A 1 18.36 -3.82 -37.54
CA MET A 1 17.56 -4.85 -36.84
C MET A 1 17.37 -4.50 -35.34
N ARG A 2 16.71 -3.40 -34.97
CA ARG A 2 16.43 -2.99 -33.58
C ARG A 2 14.93 -3.08 -33.22
N VAL A 3 14.11 -3.72 -34.04
CA VAL A 3 12.64 -3.78 -33.88
C VAL A 3 12.20 -4.82 -32.81
N ASN A 4 13.06 -5.80 -32.51
CA ASN A 4 12.67 -6.98 -31.72
C ASN A 4 12.68 -6.83 -30.18
N ALA A 5 13.27 -5.77 -29.61
CA ALA A 5 13.30 -5.59 -28.15
C ALA A 5 12.02 -4.93 -27.60
N ASN A 6 11.34 -4.14 -28.41
CA ASN A 6 10.21 -3.31 -27.94
C ASN A 6 8.89 -4.11 -27.83
N TRP A 7 8.66 -5.10 -28.70
CA TRP A 7 7.44 -5.93 -28.64
C TRP A 7 7.48 -6.93 -27.46
N LYS A 8 8.65 -7.51 -27.15
CA LYS A 8 8.82 -8.39 -25.98
C LYS A 8 8.51 -7.63 -24.70
N LYS A 9 9.04 -6.41 -24.56
CA LYS A 9 8.77 -5.55 -23.41
C LYS A 9 7.27 -5.23 -23.31
N ARG A 10 6.60 -4.86 -24.39
CA ARG A 10 5.15 -4.60 -24.43
C ARG A 10 4.34 -5.84 -24.06
N LEU A 11 4.76 -7.03 -24.54
CA LEU A 11 4.10 -8.29 -24.20
C LEU A 11 4.23 -8.61 -22.70
N ILE A 12 5.42 -8.45 -22.14
CA ILE A 12 5.67 -8.60 -20.70
C ILE A 12 4.79 -7.63 -19.89
N GLU A 13 4.79 -6.37 -20.26
CA GLU A 13 4.00 -5.33 -19.59
C GLU A 13 2.49 -5.55 -19.73
N PHE A 14 2.04 -6.26 -20.74
CA PHE A 14 0.63 -6.62 -20.93
C PHE A 14 0.27 -7.90 -20.17
N CYS A 15 1.07 -8.96 -20.30
CA CYS A 15 0.73 -10.30 -19.79
C CYS A 15 0.99 -10.44 -18.29
N ILE A 16 2.15 -9.98 -17.81
CA ILE A 16 2.55 -10.22 -16.40
C ILE A 16 1.54 -9.60 -15.41
N PRO A 17 1.10 -8.33 -15.51
CA PRO A 17 0.14 -7.80 -14.57
C PRO A 17 -1.22 -8.53 -14.59
N ARG A 18 -1.65 -9.01 -15.75
CA ARG A 18 -2.90 -9.78 -15.88
C ARG A 18 -2.81 -11.16 -15.26
N ILE A 19 -1.71 -11.86 -15.51
CA ILE A 19 -1.43 -13.18 -14.90
C ILE A 19 -1.35 -13.04 -13.39
N ALA A 20 -0.63 -12.04 -12.90
CA ALA A 20 -0.54 -11.75 -11.47
C ALA A 20 -1.91 -11.40 -10.87
N TRP A 21 -2.71 -10.60 -11.57
CA TRP A 21 -4.07 -10.25 -11.15
C TRP A 21 -4.98 -11.47 -11.06
N VAL A 22 -4.99 -12.34 -12.08
CA VAL A 22 -5.74 -13.61 -12.06
C VAL A 22 -5.27 -14.49 -10.91
N PHE A 23 -3.95 -14.62 -10.73
CA PHE A 23 -3.36 -15.41 -9.66
C PHE A 23 -3.82 -14.92 -8.27
N VAL A 24 -3.78 -13.62 -8.03
CA VAL A 24 -4.21 -13.01 -6.76
C VAL A 24 -5.70 -13.20 -6.53
N TRP A 25 -6.53 -13.14 -7.59
CA TRP A 25 -7.94 -13.47 -7.52
C TRP A 25 -8.18 -14.96 -7.19
N CYS A 26 -7.40 -15.88 -7.77
CA CYS A 26 -7.47 -17.30 -7.43
C CYS A 26 -7.14 -17.52 -5.94
N LEU A 27 -6.07 -16.89 -5.43
CA LEU A 27 -5.73 -16.96 -4.01
C LEU A 27 -6.88 -16.44 -3.13
N TYR A 28 -7.49 -15.31 -3.50
CA TYR A 28 -8.62 -14.74 -2.77
C TYR A 28 -9.83 -15.68 -2.75
N ILE A 29 -10.22 -16.22 -3.90
CA ILE A 29 -11.40 -17.12 -4.03
C ILE A 29 -11.19 -18.43 -3.29
N LEU A 30 -9.96 -18.97 -3.34
CA LEU A 30 -9.62 -20.24 -2.70
C LEU A 30 -9.36 -20.10 -1.19
N SER A 31 -9.35 -18.89 -0.64
CA SER A 31 -9.09 -18.62 0.77
C SER A 31 -10.36 -18.25 1.54
N ARG A 32 -10.35 -18.47 2.84
CA ARG A 32 -11.40 -18.01 3.76
C ARG A 32 -11.08 -16.61 4.23
N ASN A 33 -11.70 -15.61 3.62
CA ASN A 33 -11.41 -14.19 3.88
C ASN A 33 -12.26 -13.63 5.03
N ARG A 34 -11.63 -12.95 5.99
CA ARG A 34 -12.26 -12.25 7.11
C ARG A 34 -11.79 -10.80 7.13
N PHE A 35 -12.74 -9.86 7.21
CA PHE A 35 -12.46 -8.43 7.16
C PHE A 35 -12.87 -7.76 8.47
N PHE A 36 -11.97 -6.95 9.01
CA PHE A 36 -12.14 -6.16 10.22
C PHE A 36 -11.76 -4.72 9.88
N ILE A 37 -12.76 -3.89 9.61
CA ILE A 37 -12.59 -2.50 9.18
C ILE A 37 -13.22 -1.61 10.23
N ASP A 38 -12.41 -0.76 10.84
CA ASP A 38 -12.88 0.21 11.82
C ASP A 38 -13.76 1.28 11.15
N GLU A 39 -14.83 1.69 11.84
CA GLU A 39 -15.80 2.65 11.32
C GLU A 39 -15.18 4.02 11.05
N SER A 40 -14.15 4.42 11.80
CA SER A 40 -13.46 5.69 11.64
C SER A 40 -12.84 5.87 10.24
N VAL A 41 -12.46 4.76 9.58
CA VAL A 41 -11.87 4.77 8.22
C VAL A 41 -12.91 4.98 7.13
N GLN A 42 -14.19 4.76 7.44
CA GLN A 42 -15.29 4.89 6.47
C GLN A 42 -15.77 6.33 6.31
N GLN A 43 -15.56 7.19 7.31
CA GLN A 43 -16.16 8.51 7.42
C GLN A 43 -15.55 9.54 6.47
N GLU A 44 -14.25 9.45 6.22
CA GLU A 44 -13.51 10.40 5.37
C GLU A 44 -12.41 9.70 4.56
N ASN A 45 -11.80 10.43 3.62
CA ASN A 45 -10.63 9.93 2.92
C ASN A 45 -9.41 9.91 3.85
N THR A 46 -8.60 8.88 3.73
CA THR A 46 -7.59 8.49 4.73
C THR A 46 -6.28 8.09 4.07
N ILE A 47 -5.19 8.22 4.80
CA ILE A 47 -3.89 7.66 4.42
C ILE A 47 -3.84 6.23 4.92
N LEU A 48 -3.85 5.27 3.99
CA LEU A 48 -3.79 3.85 4.26
C LEU A 48 -2.34 3.39 4.28
N ALA A 49 -1.83 3.12 5.47
CA ALA A 49 -0.44 2.80 5.74
C ALA A 49 -0.27 1.29 5.94
N PHE A 50 0.66 0.66 5.24
CA PHE A 50 0.89 -0.78 5.28
C PHE A 50 2.37 -1.13 5.11
N TRP A 51 2.74 -2.40 5.35
CA TRP A 51 4.09 -2.90 5.09
C TRP A 51 4.21 -3.50 3.68
N HIS A 52 5.37 -3.35 3.03
CA HIS A 52 5.64 -3.94 1.71
C HIS A 52 5.39 -5.45 1.69
N GLY A 53 5.81 -6.16 2.73
CA GLY A 53 5.67 -7.61 2.80
C GLY A 53 4.23 -8.11 2.82
N GLU A 54 3.25 -7.25 3.05
CA GLU A 54 1.82 -7.60 3.15
C GLU A 54 0.98 -7.09 1.96
N ILE A 55 1.60 -6.44 0.97
CA ILE A 55 0.91 -5.66 -0.07
C ILE A 55 0.00 -6.50 -0.99
N LEU A 56 0.32 -7.80 -1.20
CA LEU A 56 -0.28 -8.61 -2.25
C LEU A 56 -1.82 -8.67 -2.19
N MET A 57 -2.37 -8.80 -1.00
CA MET A 57 -3.82 -8.99 -0.79
C MET A 57 -4.56 -7.71 -0.38
N LEU A 58 -3.86 -6.60 -0.17
CA LEU A 58 -4.47 -5.31 0.22
C LEU A 58 -5.53 -4.76 -0.75
N PRO A 59 -5.46 -5.01 -2.07
CA PRO A 59 -6.51 -4.58 -2.98
C PRO A 59 -7.92 -5.06 -2.58
N PHE A 60 -8.05 -6.26 -2.05
CA PHE A 60 -9.33 -6.79 -1.59
C PHE A 60 -9.84 -6.08 -0.32
N LEU A 61 -8.93 -5.71 0.57
CA LEU A 61 -9.27 -4.93 1.75
C LEU A 61 -9.84 -3.56 1.36
N TYR A 62 -9.19 -2.86 0.44
CA TYR A 62 -9.67 -1.56 -0.02
C TYR A 62 -11.01 -1.65 -0.77
N ARG A 63 -11.19 -2.64 -1.63
CA ARG A 63 -12.48 -2.86 -2.31
C ARG A 63 -13.62 -3.20 -1.35
N LYS A 64 -13.31 -3.68 -0.14
CA LYS A 64 -14.30 -3.86 0.93
C LYS A 64 -14.63 -2.55 1.64
N LEU A 65 -13.66 -1.65 1.78
CA LEU A 65 -13.85 -0.30 2.35
C LEU A 65 -14.69 0.58 1.42
N ARG A 66 -14.31 0.67 0.13
CA ARG A 66 -14.96 1.55 -0.86
C ARG A 66 -15.56 0.72 -2.00
N LYS A 67 -16.88 0.83 -2.23
CA LYS A 67 -17.55 0.19 -3.37
C LYS A 67 -17.00 0.69 -4.71
N THR A 68 -16.84 2.00 -4.84
CA THR A 68 -16.17 2.64 -5.97
C THR A 68 -14.78 3.07 -5.53
N PRO A 69 -13.71 2.51 -6.10
CA PRO A 69 -12.35 2.88 -5.74
C PRO A 69 -12.07 4.36 -6.05
N ASN A 70 -11.51 5.05 -5.05
CA ASN A 70 -11.01 6.42 -5.19
C ASN A 70 -9.70 6.53 -4.39
N ILE A 71 -8.63 5.93 -4.93
CA ILE A 71 -7.34 5.82 -4.27
C ILE A 71 -6.19 5.98 -5.25
N TYR A 72 -5.13 6.61 -4.80
CA TYR A 72 -3.81 6.55 -5.43
C TYR A 72 -2.87 5.67 -4.61
N ILE A 73 -2.24 4.70 -5.28
CA ILE A 73 -1.16 3.89 -4.70
C ILE A 73 0.17 4.51 -5.09
N ILE A 74 1.03 4.76 -4.10
CA ILE A 74 2.39 5.26 -4.37
C ILE A 74 3.26 4.10 -4.83
N SER A 75 3.81 4.21 -6.05
CA SER A 75 4.65 3.18 -6.66
C SER A 75 5.95 3.73 -7.24
N SER A 76 6.99 2.89 -7.32
CA SER A 76 8.30 3.27 -7.86
C SER A 76 8.24 3.64 -9.34
N ASN A 77 9.15 4.54 -9.78
CA ASN A 77 9.37 4.87 -11.20
C ASN A 77 10.10 3.78 -11.99
N HIS A 78 10.68 2.78 -11.33
CA HIS A 78 11.39 1.68 -11.99
C HIS A 78 10.41 0.76 -12.75
N PHE A 79 10.95 -0.15 -13.55
CA PHE A 79 10.17 -1.07 -14.36
C PHE A 79 9.18 -1.90 -13.52
N ASP A 80 9.63 -2.42 -12.38
CA ASP A 80 8.80 -3.22 -11.47
C ASP A 80 7.63 -2.41 -10.92
N GLY A 81 7.85 -1.14 -10.54
CA GLY A 81 6.77 -0.23 -10.16
C GLY A 81 5.78 0.04 -11.28
N GLY A 82 6.22 -0.03 -12.55
CA GLY A 82 5.34 0.05 -13.73
C GLY A 82 4.42 -1.15 -13.87
N LEU A 83 4.90 -2.36 -13.56
CA LEU A 83 4.07 -3.57 -13.55
C LEU A 83 3.05 -3.53 -12.40
N ILE A 84 3.47 -3.08 -11.22
CA ILE A 84 2.58 -2.88 -10.05
C ILE A 84 1.50 -1.85 -10.37
N ALA A 85 1.85 -0.72 -10.98
CA ALA A 85 0.88 0.30 -11.37
C ALA A 85 -0.18 -0.27 -12.32
N LYS A 86 0.22 -1.04 -13.34
CA LYS A 86 -0.71 -1.73 -14.25
C LYS A 86 -1.58 -2.78 -13.55
N MET A 87 -1.05 -3.45 -12.52
CA MET A 87 -1.84 -4.35 -11.69
C MET A 87 -2.86 -3.57 -10.85
N CYS A 88 -2.48 -2.43 -10.30
CA CYS A 88 -3.40 -1.52 -9.59
C CYS A 88 -4.53 -1.05 -10.51
N ASP A 89 -4.23 -0.68 -11.77
CA ASP A 89 -5.23 -0.29 -12.76
C ASP A 89 -6.29 -1.39 -12.99
N LEU A 90 -5.88 -2.68 -12.98
CA LEU A 90 -6.81 -3.82 -13.09
C LEU A 90 -7.74 -3.97 -11.86
N PHE A 91 -7.36 -3.42 -10.71
CA PHE A 91 -8.23 -3.31 -9.54
C PHE A 91 -9.06 -2.01 -9.53
N GLY A 92 -8.88 -1.13 -10.52
CA GLY A 92 -9.52 0.19 -10.60
C GLY A 92 -8.86 1.23 -9.71
N PHE A 93 -7.59 1.03 -9.31
CA PHE A 93 -6.83 1.97 -8.52
C PHE A 93 -5.92 2.80 -9.41
N SER A 94 -5.77 4.08 -9.10
CA SER A 94 -4.80 4.95 -9.75
C SER A 94 -3.42 4.87 -9.07
N SER A 95 -2.37 5.37 -9.73
CA SER A 95 -1.01 5.34 -9.19
C SER A 95 -0.33 6.69 -9.28
N ILE A 96 0.31 7.11 -8.18
CA ILE A 96 1.29 8.20 -8.18
C ILE A 96 2.68 7.56 -8.27
N ARG A 97 3.37 7.80 -9.39
CA ARG A 97 4.69 7.18 -9.64
C ARG A 97 5.83 8.07 -9.18
N GLY A 98 6.75 7.49 -8.42
CA GLY A 98 7.93 8.17 -7.90
C GLY A 98 8.53 7.45 -6.71
N SER A 99 9.46 8.09 -6.03
CA SER A 99 10.03 7.59 -4.77
C SER A 99 9.68 8.56 -3.64
N THR A 100 9.48 8.04 -2.45
CA THR A 100 9.26 8.84 -1.22
C THR A 100 10.58 9.34 -0.60
N GLY A 101 11.71 9.17 -1.29
CA GLY A 101 13.02 9.65 -0.82
C GLY A 101 13.20 11.17 -0.95
N SER A 102 14.27 11.68 -0.36
CA SER A 102 14.60 13.12 -0.23
C SER A 102 14.95 13.87 -1.52
N GLY A 103 14.91 13.21 -2.68
CA GLY A 103 15.22 13.84 -3.97
C GLY A 103 14.02 14.52 -4.63
N ARG A 104 14.26 15.23 -5.75
CA ARG A 104 13.20 15.91 -6.55
C ARG A 104 11.99 15.02 -6.87
N GLY A 105 12.21 13.71 -7.04
CA GLY A 105 11.14 12.72 -7.28
C GLY A 105 10.23 12.53 -6.05
N GLY A 106 10.81 12.51 -4.85
CA GLY A 106 10.05 12.37 -3.60
C GLY A 106 9.17 13.57 -3.30
N VAL A 107 9.71 14.78 -3.52
CA VAL A 107 8.95 16.03 -3.34
C VAL A 107 7.74 16.07 -4.28
N ARG A 108 7.90 15.65 -5.54
CA ARG A 108 6.78 15.60 -6.50
C ARG A 108 5.69 14.62 -6.06
N VAL A 109 6.07 13.44 -5.60
CA VAL A 109 5.12 12.43 -5.07
C VAL A 109 4.38 13.00 -3.88
N LEU A 110 5.09 13.62 -2.92
CA LEU A 110 4.50 14.23 -1.75
C LEU A 110 3.46 15.30 -2.11
N ILE A 111 3.81 16.24 -3.00
CA ILE A 111 2.90 17.30 -3.46
C ILE A 111 1.65 16.71 -4.13
N SER A 112 1.84 15.72 -5.03
CA SER A 112 0.71 15.07 -5.70
C SER A 112 -0.20 14.32 -4.74
N SER A 113 0.37 13.67 -3.72
CA SER A 113 -0.39 12.95 -2.69
C SER A 113 -1.17 13.92 -1.78
N ILE A 114 -0.55 15.03 -1.36
CA ILE A 114 -1.22 16.08 -0.58
C ILE A 114 -2.41 16.65 -1.36
N ARG A 115 -2.22 16.95 -2.65
CA ARG A 115 -3.29 17.44 -3.50
C ARG A 115 -4.44 16.43 -3.58
N ALA A 116 -4.15 15.16 -3.88
CA ALA A 116 -5.15 14.10 -3.95
C ALA A 116 -5.94 13.94 -2.63
N LEU A 117 -5.24 13.98 -1.48
CA LEU A 117 -5.88 13.94 -0.16
C LEU A 117 -6.84 15.12 0.05
N ASN A 118 -6.45 16.33 -0.35
CA ASN A 118 -7.29 17.53 -0.24
C ASN A 118 -8.49 17.49 -1.20
N GLU A 119 -8.37 16.78 -2.33
CA GLU A 119 -9.44 16.54 -3.30
C GLU A 119 -10.37 15.36 -2.90
N GLY A 120 -10.18 14.76 -1.72
CA GLY A 120 -11.05 13.70 -1.20
C GLY A 120 -10.67 12.29 -1.65
N THR A 121 -9.44 12.10 -2.17
CA THR A 121 -8.95 10.79 -2.61
C THR A 121 -8.12 10.12 -1.51
N ASP A 122 -8.28 8.82 -1.30
CA ASP A 122 -7.44 8.03 -0.39
C ASP A 122 -6.02 7.89 -0.95
N ILE A 123 -5.03 7.74 -0.07
CA ILE A 123 -3.65 7.42 -0.45
C ILE A 123 -3.21 6.11 0.20
N GLY A 124 -2.77 5.16 -0.62
CA GLY A 124 -2.13 3.93 -0.14
C GLY A 124 -0.60 4.04 -0.22
N ILE A 125 0.06 3.81 0.91
CA ILE A 125 1.52 3.92 1.02
C ILE A 125 2.12 2.79 1.85
N ALA A 126 3.18 2.16 1.31
CA ALA A 126 4.03 1.29 2.09
C ALA A 126 4.98 2.15 2.95
N VAL A 127 4.82 2.04 4.28
CA VAL A 127 5.49 2.93 5.23
C VAL A 127 6.99 2.67 5.39
N ASP A 128 7.44 1.46 5.09
CA ASP A 128 8.85 1.07 5.12
C ASP A 128 9.64 1.53 3.89
N GLY A 129 8.97 2.18 2.94
CA GLY A 129 9.60 2.67 1.72
C GLY A 129 10.10 1.52 0.80
N PRO A 130 10.57 1.84 -0.41
CA PRO A 130 10.88 0.82 -1.42
C PRO A 130 12.20 0.05 -1.18
N ARG A 131 12.97 0.43 -0.18
CA ARG A 131 14.31 -0.14 0.11
C ARG A 131 14.50 -0.52 1.56
N GLY A 132 13.45 -0.37 2.38
CA GLY A 132 13.55 -0.61 3.81
C GLY A 132 14.41 0.40 4.56
N PRO A 133 14.96 -0.01 5.69
CA PRO A 133 14.97 -1.38 6.26
C PRO A 133 13.58 -1.84 6.73
N TYR A 134 13.45 -3.12 6.96
CA TYR A 134 12.23 -3.78 7.45
C TYR A 134 11.65 -3.05 8.66
N HIS A 135 10.35 -2.76 8.62
CA HIS A 135 9.61 -2.02 9.67
C HIS A 135 10.15 -0.61 9.99
N HIS A 136 10.85 0.02 9.03
CA HIS A 136 11.17 1.44 9.12
C HIS A 136 9.93 2.29 8.80
N ILE A 137 9.78 3.43 9.45
CA ILE A 137 8.72 4.40 9.12
C ILE A 137 9.35 5.56 8.33
N ALA A 138 9.05 5.62 7.04
CA ALA A 138 9.49 6.69 6.15
C ALA A 138 8.73 8.00 6.41
N ASP A 139 9.41 9.13 6.24
CA ASP A 139 8.85 10.47 6.53
C ASP A 139 7.63 10.83 5.65
N GLY A 140 7.49 10.21 4.49
CA GLY A 140 6.43 10.52 3.53
C GLY A 140 5.02 10.44 4.12
N VAL A 141 4.72 9.40 4.90
CA VAL A 141 3.40 9.22 5.54
C VAL A 141 3.15 10.30 6.59
N ILE A 142 4.18 10.65 7.38
CA ILE A 142 4.12 11.69 8.42
C ILE A 142 3.87 13.05 7.79
N MET A 143 4.67 13.41 6.78
CA MET A 143 4.56 14.69 6.10
C MET A 143 3.19 14.86 5.42
N MET A 144 2.63 13.82 4.81
CA MET A 144 1.29 13.87 4.24
C MET A 144 0.24 14.13 5.32
N ALA A 145 0.27 13.40 6.43
CA ALA A 145 -0.68 13.55 7.52
C ALA A 145 -0.61 14.96 8.15
N GLN A 146 0.59 15.42 8.50
CA GLN A 146 0.78 16.75 9.11
C GLN A 146 0.38 17.90 8.18
N LYS A 147 0.64 17.78 6.86
CA LYS A 147 0.33 18.85 5.89
C LYS A 147 -1.13 18.90 5.50
N THR A 148 -1.86 17.81 5.60
CA THR A 148 -3.28 17.73 5.20
C THR A 148 -4.25 17.66 6.38
N GLY A 149 -3.77 17.36 7.59
CA GLY A 149 -4.61 17.02 8.74
C GLY A 149 -5.36 15.69 8.57
N LYS A 150 -5.12 14.94 7.48
CA LYS A 150 -5.79 13.67 7.24
C LYS A 150 -5.24 12.59 8.14
N LYS A 151 -6.15 11.71 8.60
CA LYS A 151 -5.82 10.61 9.49
C LYS A 151 -5.06 9.49 8.77
N ILE A 152 -4.32 8.73 9.54
CA ILE A 152 -3.63 7.52 9.11
C ILE A 152 -4.38 6.32 9.66
N SER A 153 -4.68 5.32 8.84
CA SER A 153 -5.13 4.00 9.28
C SER A 153 -4.08 2.95 8.91
N ILE A 154 -3.71 2.12 9.87
CA ILE A 154 -2.81 1.00 9.63
C ILE A 154 -3.59 -0.16 9.01
N CYS A 155 -3.12 -0.64 7.87
CA CYS A 155 -3.69 -1.77 7.16
C CYS A 155 -2.78 -2.98 7.29
N ARG A 156 -3.34 -4.14 7.66
CA ARG A 156 -2.60 -5.38 7.85
C ARG A 156 -3.31 -6.54 7.15
N VAL A 157 -2.51 -7.50 6.68
CA VAL A 157 -3.00 -8.76 6.11
C VAL A 157 -2.27 -9.93 6.76
N TYR A 158 -3.04 -10.81 7.38
CA TYR A 158 -2.53 -11.98 8.10
C TYR A 158 -3.06 -13.28 7.50
N PRO A 159 -2.32 -13.92 6.58
CA PRO A 159 -2.64 -15.25 6.11
C PRO A 159 -2.23 -16.29 7.17
N SER A 160 -3.11 -17.28 7.43
CA SER A 160 -2.80 -18.37 8.37
C SER A 160 -1.75 -19.35 7.83
N CYS A 161 -1.64 -19.44 6.50
CA CYS A 161 -0.64 -20.24 5.80
C CYS A 161 -0.03 -19.39 4.70
N TYR A 162 1.28 -19.26 4.67
CA TYR A 162 1.99 -18.47 3.69
C TYR A 162 3.43 -18.97 3.50
N TYR A 163 4.01 -18.61 2.37
CA TYR A 163 5.44 -18.70 2.14
C TYR A 163 6.05 -17.31 2.36
N GLU A 164 7.04 -17.19 3.26
CA GLU A 164 7.77 -15.94 3.49
C GLU A 164 9.08 -15.96 2.69
N PHE A 165 9.24 -14.98 1.82
CA PHE A 165 10.45 -14.83 1.03
C PHE A 165 11.58 -14.26 1.89
N ARG A 166 12.81 -14.65 1.58
CA ARG A 166 14.03 -14.11 2.22
C ARG A 166 14.42 -12.75 1.62
N THR A 167 13.45 -11.87 1.42
CA THR A 167 13.62 -10.49 0.96
C THR A 167 13.72 -9.54 2.17
N TRP A 168 14.20 -8.31 1.94
CA TRP A 168 14.33 -7.31 3.00
C TRP A 168 12.98 -7.00 3.68
N ASP A 169 11.87 -7.08 2.96
CA ASP A 169 10.49 -6.80 3.39
C ASP A 169 9.77 -8.03 3.93
N LYS A 170 10.42 -9.21 3.90
CA LYS A 170 9.82 -10.50 4.29
C LYS A 170 8.48 -10.72 3.61
N PHE A 171 8.44 -10.52 2.29
CA PHE A 171 7.23 -10.63 1.49
C PHE A 171 6.52 -11.95 1.72
N ARG A 172 5.21 -11.87 2.01
CA ARG A 172 4.36 -13.03 2.32
C ARG A 172 3.46 -13.37 1.15
N LEU A 173 3.62 -14.58 0.62
CA LEU A 173 2.74 -15.16 -0.38
C LEU A 173 1.74 -16.09 0.32
N PRO A 174 0.46 -15.74 0.42
CA PRO A 174 -0.55 -16.63 0.99
C PRO A 174 -0.65 -17.92 0.20
N LEU A 175 -0.84 -19.04 0.91
CA LEU A 175 -1.13 -20.32 0.31
C LEU A 175 -2.66 -20.51 0.20
N PRO A 176 -3.14 -21.19 -0.85
CA PRO A 176 -4.57 -21.44 -1.04
C PRO A 176 -5.17 -22.29 0.10
N PHE A 177 -6.48 -22.23 0.26
CA PHE A 177 -7.28 -22.96 1.25
C PHE A 177 -7.08 -22.55 2.72
N GLY A 178 -6.16 -21.60 2.98
CA GLY A 178 -5.97 -21.00 4.29
C GLY A 178 -7.06 -19.96 4.65
N LYS A 179 -6.93 -19.39 5.85
CA LYS A 179 -7.69 -18.21 6.27
C LYS A 179 -6.82 -16.98 6.06
N ILE A 180 -7.41 -15.88 5.54
CA ILE A 180 -6.76 -14.59 5.44
C ILE A 180 -7.59 -13.58 6.22
N CYS A 181 -6.98 -12.96 7.24
CA CYS A 181 -7.57 -11.87 8.00
C CYS A 181 -7.03 -10.54 7.50
N TYR A 182 -7.95 -9.61 7.24
CA TYR A 182 -7.66 -8.26 6.73
C TYR A 182 -8.10 -7.26 7.79
N TYR A 183 -7.24 -6.33 8.14
CA TYR A 183 -7.51 -5.32 9.15
C TYR A 183 -7.28 -3.93 8.59
N MET A 184 -8.21 -3.03 8.83
CA MET A 184 -8.04 -1.58 8.85
C MET A 184 -8.31 -1.12 10.28
N TYR A 185 -7.26 -0.70 10.96
CA TYR A 185 -7.37 -0.27 12.35
C TYR A 185 -7.90 1.16 12.45
N GLU A 186 -8.37 1.52 13.64
CA GLU A 186 -8.81 2.87 13.97
C GLU A 186 -7.85 3.93 13.41
N SER A 187 -8.41 4.93 12.75
CA SER A 187 -7.62 6.01 12.16
C SER A 187 -7.24 7.04 13.21
N PHE A 188 -6.00 7.53 13.16
CA PHE A 188 -5.45 8.51 14.08
C PHE A 188 -4.88 9.72 13.33
N ALA A 189 -4.95 10.89 13.97
CA ALA A 189 -4.37 12.12 13.46
C ALA A 189 -2.95 12.32 14.04
N LEU A 190 -2.12 13.03 13.29
CA LEU A 190 -0.82 13.53 13.76
C LEU A 190 -0.91 15.04 13.93
N ASP A 191 -0.49 15.53 15.09
CA ASP A 191 -0.37 16.97 15.32
C ASP A 191 0.71 17.57 14.39
N ALA A 192 0.35 18.65 13.72
CA ALA A 192 1.24 19.35 12.78
C ALA A 192 2.45 20.02 13.46
N THR A 193 2.40 20.22 14.77
CA THR A 193 3.48 20.86 15.57
C THR A 193 4.57 19.87 16.01
N LEU A 194 4.29 18.56 15.95
CA LEU A 194 5.26 17.52 16.33
C LEU A 194 6.47 17.51 15.39
N SER A 195 7.65 17.28 15.94
CA SER A 195 8.83 16.95 15.14
C SER A 195 8.61 15.64 14.37
N LEU A 196 9.33 15.47 13.27
CA LEU A 196 9.28 14.20 12.50
C LEU A 196 9.63 12.98 13.34
N GLN A 197 10.50 13.14 14.34
CA GLN A 197 10.91 12.04 15.21
C GLN A 197 9.77 11.65 16.16
N GLU A 198 9.13 12.60 16.82
CA GLU A 198 7.99 12.35 17.70
C GLU A 198 6.82 11.72 16.94
N ALA A 199 6.49 12.30 15.78
CA ALA A 199 5.43 11.77 14.91
C ALA A 199 5.76 10.33 14.43
N ARG A 200 7.03 10.02 14.14
CA ARG A 200 7.48 8.67 13.77
C ARG A 200 7.27 7.68 14.90
N GLU A 201 7.57 8.05 16.14
CA GLU A 201 7.34 7.18 17.30
C GLU A 201 5.84 6.90 17.53
N ILE A 202 4.98 7.88 17.28
CA ILE A 202 3.52 7.67 17.33
C ILE A 202 3.08 6.66 16.27
N VAL A 203 3.47 6.83 15.01
CA VAL A 203 3.14 5.89 13.92
C VAL A 203 3.67 4.50 14.25
N LYS A 204 4.91 4.41 14.75
CA LYS A 204 5.54 3.15 15.15
C LYS A 204 4.76 2.47 16.28
N LYS A 205 4.32 3.20 17.29
CA LYS A 205 3.49 2.68 18.37
C LYS A 205 2.18 2.09 17.84
N HIS A 206 1.50 2.80 16.94
CA HIS A 206 0.28 2.30 16.31
C HIS A 206 0.55 1.04 15.47
N THR A 207 1.64 0.98 14.70
CA THR A 207 1.98 -0.23 13.93
C THR A 207 2.31 -1.42 14.83
N GLN A 208 3.03 -1.22 15.93
CA GLN A 208 3.36 -2.28 16.91
C GLN A 208 2.12 -2.79 17.66
N SER A 209 1.20 -1.92 18.03
CA SER A 209 -0.04 -2.32 18.71
C SER A 209 -0.91 -3.24 17.86
N THR A 210 -0.74 -3.21 16.52
CA THR A 210 -1.44 -4.10 15.59
C THR A 210 -0.83 -5.50 15.55
N GLU A 211 0.42 -5.69 15.96
CA GLU A 211 1.10 -7.00 16.01
C GLU A 211 0.67 -7.83 17.22
N LEU A 212 0.26 -7.17 18.31
CA LEU A 212 -0.10 -7.81 19.57
C LEU A 212 -1.54 -8.35 19.64
N ARG A 213 -2.37 -8.07 18.61
CA ARG A 213 -3.79 -8.48 18.57
C ARG A 213 -4.08 -9.74 17.76
N ASN A 214 -3.06 -10.57 17.51
CA ASN A 214 -3.17 -11.85 16.75
C ASN A 214 -3.04 -13.08 17.63
#